data_93f82241a36d124187139bdd6b026cab
#
_entry.id   93f82241a36d124187139bdd6b026cab
#
_cell.length_a   1.000
_cell.length_b   1.000
_cell.length_c   1.000
_cell.angle_alpha   90.00
_cell.angle_beta   90.00
_cell.angle_gamma   90.00
#
_symmetry.space_group_name_H-M   'P 1'
#
loop_
_entity.id
_entity.type
_entity.pdbx_description
1 polymer ?
#
loop_
_entity_poly.entity_id
_entity_poly.type
_entity_poly.pdbx_seq_one_letter_code
_entity_poly.pdbx_strand_id
1 'polypeptide(L)'
;MTLFTQEQDGLTEESYKPKKLFTLEEANKTLPLVSRIIGDIVRVSSEMQSLHAEAERLAEEGRSVRAEEVRGRFEDLADQLTELAEELNAIGCVCKDPRVGLVDYPARMHDRVVFLCWKRGEKEIQFWHELQGGFAGRKKVKGALG
;
A
#
# COMPACT_ATOMS: atom_id res chain seq x y z
N MET A 1 14.28 -4.52 3.99
CA MET A 1 13.62 -3.76 2.91
C MET A 1 12.11 -3.88 3.05
N THR A 2 11.43 -2.78 2.93
CA THR A 2 9.97 -2.81 2.99
C THR A 2 9.40 -2.68 1.59
N LEU A 3 8.23 -3.32 1.37
CA LEU A 3 7.55 -3.26 0.08
C LEU A 3 6.62 -2.05 -0.03
N PHE A 4 6.37 -1.38 1.08
CA PHE A 4 5.21 -0.52 1.13
C PHE A 4 5.47 0.95 1.44
N THR A 5 6.56 1.34 2.04
CA THR A 5 6.62 2.70 2.55
C THR A 5 7.90 3.43 2.23
N GLN A 6 9.00 2.89 2.68
CA GLN A 6 10.23 3.66 2.87
C GLN A 6 10.85 4.17 1.59
N GLU A 7 10.62 3.48 0.49
CA GLU A 7 11.21 3.86 -0.78
C GLU A 7 10.68 5.18 -1.34
N GLN A 8 9.54 5.63 -0.82
CA GLN A 8 8.97 6.91 -1.26
C GLN A 8 9.30 8.06 -0.33
N ASP A 9 9.92 7.77 0.82
CA ASP A 9 10.32 8.82 1.74
C ASP A 9 11.49 9.59 1.14
N GLY A 10 11.42 10.91 1.19
CA GLY A 10 12.48 11.75 0.68
C GLY A 10 12.54 11.86 -0.85
N LEU A 11 11.51 11.37 -1.55
CA LEU A 11 11.46 11.47 -3.01
C LEU A 11 11.39 12.92 -3.46
N THR A 12 12.12 13.22 -4.54
CA THR A 12 12.00 14.49 -5.25
C THR A 12 11.55 14.21 -6.66
N GLU A 13 11.03 15.20 -7.34
CA GLU A 13 10.62 15.02 -8.73
C GLU A 13 11.79 14.60 -9.61
N GLU A 14 12.99 15.07 -9.31
CA GLU A 14 14.18 14.72 -10.06
C GLU A 14 14.58 13.26 -9.90
N SER A 15 14.44 12.73 -8.68
CA SER A 15 14.87 11.36 -8.36
C SER A 15 13.79 10.32 -8.65
N TYR A 16 12.53 10.74 -8.70
CA TYR A 16 11.42 9.81 -8.86
C TYR A 16 11.10 9.55 -10.32
N LYS A 17 11.19 8.28 -10.73
CA LYS A 17 10.94 7.86 -12.11
C LYS A 17 9.85 6.80 -12.14
N PRO A 18 8.57 7.18 -12.04
CA PRO A 18 7.49 6.19 -12.06
C PRO A 18 7.35 5.56 -13.43
N LYS A 19 6.92 4.30 -13.47
CA LYS A 19 6.67 3.58 -14.71
C LYS A 19 5.49 4.14 -15.48
N LYS A 20 4.52 4.70 -14.78
CA LYS A 20 3.31 5.22 -15.36
C LYS A 20 2.83 6.43 -14.57
N LEU A 21 2.33 7.42 -15.29
CA LEU A 21 1.62 8.55 -14.68
C LEU A 21 0.15 8.39 -15.03
N PHE A 22 -0.69 8.40 -14.02
CA PHE A 22 -2.12 8.21 -14.19
C PHE A 22 -2.85 9.54 -14.32
N THR A 23 -3.88 9.56 -15.15
CA THR A 23 -4.90 10.60 -15.02
C THR A 23 -5.84 10.15 -13.91
N LEU A 24 -6.64 11.06 -13.38
CA LEU A 24 -7.63 10.71 -12.37
C LEU A 24 -8.60 9.64 -12.90
N GLU A 25 -9.02 9.80 -14.14
CA GLU A 25 -9.93 8.85 -14.78
C GLU A 25 -9.32 7.46 -14.90
N GLU A 26 -8.05 7.40 -15.36
CA GLU A 26 -7.36 6.12 -15.47
C GLU A 26 -7.19 5.44 -14.11
N ALA A 27 -6.82 6.20 -13.09
CA ALA A 27 -6.66 5.65 -11.75
C ALA A 27 -7.99 5.11 -11.22
N ASN A 28 -9.07 5.85 -11.38
CA ASN A 28 -10.38 5.40 -10.94
C ASN A 28 -10.83 4.13 -11.67
N LYS A 29 -10.45 3.95 -12.92
CA LYS A 29 -10.79 2.74 -13.67
C LYS A 29 -10.12 1.49 -13.09
N THR A 30 -9.02 1.64 -12.38
CA THR A 30 -8.33 0.50 -11.76
C THR A 30 -8.99 0.05 -10.45
N LEU A 31 -9.83 0.87 -9.84
CA LEU A 31 -10.36 0.61 -8.50
C LEU A 31 -11.06 -0.73 -8.33
N PRO A 32 -11.86 -1.24 -9.28
CA PRO A 32 -12.46 -2.56 -9.08
C PRO A 32 -11.43 -3.65 -8.82
N LEU A 33 -10.30 -3.61 -9.53
CA LEU A 33 -9.23 -4.57 -9.33
C LEU A 33 -8.39 -4.22 -8.11
N VAL A 34 -7.97 -2.96 -7.98
CA VAL A 34 -7.13 -2.51 -6.87
C VAL A 34 -7.83 -2.70 -5.54
N SER A 35 -9.14 -2.42 -5.46
CA SER A 35 -9.93 -2.62 -4.24
C SER A 35 -9.86 -4.07 -3.77
N ARG A 36 -9.90 -5.01 -4.71
CA ARG A 36 -9.84 -6.43 -4.39
C ARG A 36 -8.48 -6.83 -3.87
N ILE A 37 -7.43 -6.40 -4.56
CA ILE A 37 -6.05 -6.67 -4.14
C ILE A 37 -5.79 -6.07 -2.76
N ILE A 38 -6.21 -4.84 -2.54
CA ILE A 38 -6.01 -4.14 -1.26
C ILE A 38 -6.80 -4.83 -0.14
N GLY A 39 -8.01 -5.31 -0.44
CA GLY A 39 -8.76 -6.08 0.54
C GLY A 39 -7.99 -7.30 1.02
N ASP A 40 -7.36 -8.00 0.10
CA ASP A 40 -6.53 -9.17 0.44
C ASP A 40 -5.28 -8.74 1.22
N ILE A 41 -4.63 -7.63 0.83
CA ILE A 41 -3.46 -7.12 1.54
C ILE A 41 -3.80 -6.80 2.99
N VAL A 42 -4.91 -6.11 3.22
CA VAL A 42 -5.33 -5.73 4.58
C VAL A 42 -5.61 -6.99 5.40
N ARG A 43 -6.31 -7.96 4.83
CA ARG A 43 -6.63 -9.22 5.51
C ARG A 43 -5.37 -9.99 5.87
N VAL A 44 -4.47 -10.18 4.92
CA VAL A 44 -3.23 -10.91 5.14
C VAL A 44 -2.36 -10.20 6.18
N SER A 45 -2.26 -8.87 6.09
CA SER A 45 -1.51 -8.08 7.06
C SER A 45 -2.06 -8.26 8.48
N SER A 46 -3.39 -8.28 8.63
CA SER A 46 -4.02 -8.47 9.93
C SER A 46 -3.76 -9.88 10.49
N GLU A 47 -3.83 -10.90 9.64
CA GLU A 47 -3.53 -12.26 10.07
C GLU A 47 -2.06 -12.40 10.50
N MET A 48 -1.15 -11.76 9.79
CA MET A 48 0.26 -11.77 10.14
C MET A 48 0.51 -11.17 11.51
N GLN A 49 -0.15 -10.06 11.81
CA GLN A 49 -0.04 -9.45 13.13
C GLN A 49 -0.50 -10.39 14.24
N SER A 50 -1.62 -11.08 14.02
CA SER A 50 -2.15 -12.05 14.99
C SER A 50 -1.21 -13.22 15.19
N LEU A 51 -0.65 -13.75 14.11
CA LEU A 51 0.29 -14.87 14.19
C LEU A 51 1.60 -14.47 14.87
N HIS A 52 2.06 -13.27 14.64
CA HIS A 52 3.28 -12.78 15.29
C HIS A 52 3.08 -12.72 16.82
N ALA A 53 1.96 -12.15 17.25
CA ALA A 53 1.65 -12.06 18.67
C ALA A 53 1.50 -13.44 19.30
N GLU A 54 0.85 -14.37 18.58
CA GLU A 54 0.69 -15.75 19.07
C GLU A 54 2.03 -16.45 19.21
N ALA A 55 2.92 -16.29 18.22
CA ALA A 55 4.24 -16.92 18.28
C ALA A 55 5.06 -16.40 19.46
N GLU A 56 5.02 -15.09 19.71
CA GLU A 56 5.72 -14.53 20.86
C GLU A 56 5.18 -15.06 22.17
N ARG A 57 3.86 -15.13 22.31
CA ARG A 57 3.24 -15.67 23.53
C ARG A 57 3.62 -17.12 23.75
N LEU A 58 3.58 -17.94 22.69
CA LEU A 58 3.95 -19.35 22.79
C LEU A 58 5.42 -19.53 23.17
N ALA A 59 6.31 -18.71 22.61
CA ALA A 59 7.71 -18.77 22.95
C ALA A 59 7.96 -18.42 24.42
N GLU A 60 7.27 -17.40 24.93
CA GLU A 60 7.35 -17.01 26.33
C GLU A 60 6.86 -18.11 27.27
N GLU A 61 5.88 -18.90 26.83
CA GLU A 61 5.34 -20.04 27.60
C GLU A 61 6.20 -21.28 27.48
N GLY A 62 7.32 -21.21 26.76
CA GLY A 62 8.21 -22.36 26.56
C GLY A 62 7.70 -23.37 25.54
N ARG A 63 6.68 -23.02 24.76
CA ARG A 63 6.08 -23.92 23.77
C ARG A 63 6.75 -23.70 22.40
N SER A 64 8.04 -23.98 22.31
CA SER A 64 8.84 -23.60 21.16
C SER A 64 8.49 -24.33 19.87
N VAL A 65 8.07 -25.60 19.94
CA VAL A 65 7.65 -26.32 18.72
C VAL A 65 6.41 -25.68 18.12
N ARG A 66 5.44 -25.38 18.95
CA ARG A 66 4.20 -24.72 18.48
C ARG A 66 4.49 -23.31 17.96
N ALA A 67 5.41 -22.60 18.63
CA ALA A 67 5.80 -21.27 18.17
C ALA A 67 6.41 -21.33 16.77
N GLU A 68 7.23 -22.35 16.47
CA GLU A 68 7.82 -22.51 15.16
C GLU A 68 6.78 -22.82 14.08
N GLU A 69 5.76 -23.60 14.40
CA GLU A 69 4.66 -23.86 13.48
C GLU A 69 3.93 -22.56 13.13
N VAL A 70 3.68 -21.72 14.11
CA VAL A 70 3.00 -20.45 13.90
C VAL A 70 3.88 -19.50 13.07
N ARG A 71 5.19 -19.48 13.33
CA ARG A 71 6.12 -18.69 12.51
C ARG A 71 6.13 -19.13 11.06
N GLY A 72 6.02 -20.45 10.81
CA GLY A 72 5.94 -20.97 9.45
C GLY A 72 4.72 -20.44 8.71
N ARG A 73 3.58 -20.38 9.39
CA ARG A 73 2.37 -19.81 8.80
C ARG A 73 2.52 -18.31 8.53
N PHE A 74 3.18 -17.60 9.43
CA PHE A 74 3.49 -16.18 9.24
C PHE A 74 4.33 -15.98 7.96
N GLU A 75 5.35 -16.81 7.78
CA GLU A 75 6.22 -16.70 6.60
C GLU A 75 5.47 -16.99 5.30
N ASP A 76 4.55 -17.95 5.32
CA ASP A 76 3.72 -18.23 4.14
C ASP A 76 2.86 -17.03 3.78
N LEU A 77 2.29 -16.37 4.79
CA LEU A 77 1.50 -15.16 4.54
C LEU A 77 2.38 -14.00 4.08
N ALA A 78 3.61 -13.91 4.57
CA ALA A 78 4.55 -12.88 4.09
C ALA A 78 4.83 -13.04 2.59
N ASP A 79 4.99 -14.29 2.14
CA ASP A 79 5.17 -14.57 0.71
C ASP A 79 3.94 -14.16 -0.09
N GLN A 80 2.76 -14.44 0.42
CA GLN A 80 1.52 -14.03 -0.22
C GLN A 80 1.41 -12.51 -0.31
N LEU A 81 1.80 -11.83 0.76
CA LEU A 81 1.77 -10.36 0.79
C LEU A 81 2.70 -9.78 -0.27
N THR A 82 3.88 -10.39 -0.44
CA THR A 82 4.82 -9.97 -1.48
C THR A 82 4.20 -10.09 -2.87
N GLU A 83 3.54 -11.21 -3.14
CA GLU A 83 2.88 -11.42 -4.43
C GLU A 83 1.80 -10.37 -4.70
N LEU A 84 1.01 -10.05 -3.67
CA LEU A 84 -0.04 -9.02 -3.79
C LEU A 84 0.55 -7.64 -4.06
N ALA A 85 1.64 -7.30 -3.36
CA ALA A 85 2.33 -6.03 -3.60
C ALA A 85 2.87 -5.95 -5.03
N GLU A 86 3.38 -7.05 -5.55
CA GLU A 86 3.87 -7.10 -6.92
C GLU A 86 2.76 -6.89 -7.94
N GLU A 87 1.56 -7.42 -7.66
CA GLU A 87 0.40 -7.18 -8.52
C GLU A 87 0.05 -5.70 -8.60
N LEU A 88 0.08 -4.99 -7.46
CA LEU A 88 -0.17 -3.55 -7.46
C LEU A 88 0.91 -2.80 -8.24
N ASN A 89 2.16 -3.16 -8.02
CA ASN A 89 3.27 -2.51 -8.71
C ASN A 89 3.18 -2.70 -10.22
N ALA A 90 2.70 -3.85 -10.66
CA ALA A 90 2.50 -4.12 -12.08
C ALA A 90 1.41 -3.23 -12.68
N ILE A 91 0.40 -2.87 -11.90
CA ILE A 91 -0.63 -1.92 -12.33
C ILE A 91 -0.04 -0.51 -12.43
N GLY A 92 0.91 -0.18 -11.57
CA GLY A 92 1.58 1.12 -11.53
C GLY A 92 1.29 1.94 -10.28
N CYS A 93 0.61 1.35 -9.30
CA CYS A 93 0.35 2.01 -8.02
C CYS A 93 1.05 1.28 -6.89
N VAL A 94 1.07 1.88 -5.72
CA VAL A 94 1.80 1.36 -4.56
C VAL A 94 0.94 1.41 -3.32
N CYS A 95 0.95 0.33 -2.54
CA CYS A 95 0.30 0.34 -1.23
C CYS A 95 1.25 0.99 -0.22
N LYS A 96 0.82 2.09 0.37
CA LYS A 96 1.62 2.83 1.36
C LYS A 96 1.45 2.29 2.77
N ASP A 97 0.27 1.80 3.08
CA ASP A 97 0.01 1.26 4.43
C ASP A 97 -0.93 0.06 4.31
N PRO A 98 -0.40 -1.14 4.47
CA PRO A 98 -1.19 -2.36 4.34
C PRO A 98 -2.19 -2.58 5.48
N ARG A 99 -2.03 -1.86 6.60
CA ARG A 99 -2.93 -2.02 7.75
C ARG A 99 -4.29 -1.41 7.45
N VAL A 100 -4.32 -0.30 6.74
CA VAL A 100 -5.56 0.43 6.47
C VAL A 100 -5.90 0.49 4.98
N GLY A 101 -4.98 0.10 4.11
CA GLY A 101 -5.23 0.08 2.68
C GLY A 101 -5.11 1.44 2.01
N LEU A 102 -3.96 2.11 2.20
CA LEU A 102 -3.65 3.35 1.51
C LEU A 102 -2.89 3.05 0.22
N VAL A 103 -3.32 3.64 -0.87
CA VAL A 103 -2.70 3.46 -2.19
C VAL A 103 -2.37 4.80 -2.81
N ASP A 104 -1.16 4.90 -3.35
CA ASP A 104 -0.70 6.07 -4.09
C ASP A 104 -0.54 5.74 -5.56
N TYR A 105 -1.06 6.63 -6.40
CA TYR A 105 -0.94 6.54 -7.85
C TYR A 105 -0.11 7.72 -8.34
N PRO A 106 1.01 7.48 -9.03
CA PRO A 106 1.76 8.60 -9.61
C PRO A 106 0.92 9.33 -10.66
N ALA A 107 0.91 10.64 -10.60
CA ALA A 107 0.13 11.45 -11.52
C ALA A 107 0.84 12.76 -11.78
N ARG A 108 0.48 13.39 -12.88
CA ARG A 108 0.98 14.74 -13.19
C ARG A 108 -0.10 15.75 -12.84
N MET A 109 0.27 16.75 -12.07
CA MET A 109 -0.61 17.86 -11.77
C MET A 109 0.12 19.14 -12.20
N HIS A 110 -0.48 19.89 -13.14
CA HIS A 110 0.20 21.00 -13.77
C HIS A 110 1.53 20.49 -14.33
N ASP A 111 2.65 21.01 -13.95
CA ASP A 111 3.92 20.60 -14.51
C ASP A 111 4.76 19.75 -13.54
N ARG A 112 4.15 19.16 -12.52
CA ARG A 112 4.91 18.37 -11.57
C ARG A 112 4.24 17.04 -11.28
N VAL A 113 5.01 16.11 -10.73
CA VAL A 113 4.54 14.79 -10.35
C VAL A 113 4.04 14.82 -8.90
N VAL A 114 2.87 14.25 -8.69
CA VAL A 114 2.24 14.14 -7.38
C VAL A 114 1.69 12.73 -7.22
N PHE A 115 1.09 12.43 -6.08
CA PHE A 115 0.37 11.17 -5.89
C PHE A 115 -1.12 11.43 -5.76
N LEU A 116 -1.91 10.71 -6.54
CA LEU A 116 -3.32 10.56 -6.25
C LEU A 116 -3.41 9.55 -5.12
N CYS A 117 -4.22 9.81 -4.12
CA CYS A 117 -4.27 9.00 -2.90
C CYS A 117 -5.66 8.43 -2.67
N TRP A 118 -5.72 7.12 -2.49
CA TRP A 118 -6.97 6.43 -2.23
C TRP A 118 -6.84 5.61 -0.95
N LYS A 119 -7.87 5.66 -0.13
CA LYS A 119 -7.94 4.82 1.07
C LYS A 119 -9.10 3.84 0.91
N ARG A 120 -8.85 2.59 1.28
CA ARG A 120 -9.87 1.54 1.23
C ARG A 120 -11.15 2.02 1.90
N GLY A 121 -12.27 1.87 1.22
CA GLY A 121 -13.57 2.35 1.67
C GLY A 121 -14.03 3.62 0.98
N GLU A 122 -13.14 4.38 0.37
CA GLU A 122 -13.54 5.53 -0.44
C GLU A 122 -14.10 5.03 -1.76
N LYS A 123 -15.20 5.63 -2.23
CA LYS A 123 -15.86 5.18 -3.45
C LYS A 123 -15.03 5.42 -4.70
N GLU A 124 -14.30 6.52 -4.69
CA GLU A 124 -13.45 6.89 -5.82
C GLU A 124 -12.25 7.68 -5.31
N ILE A 125 -11.27 7.88 -6.20
CA ILE A 125 -10.09 8.66 -5.87
C ILE A 125 -10.48 10.13 -5.95
N GLN A 126 -10.34 10.85 -4.83
CA GLN A 126 -10.71 12.25 -4.72
C GLN A 126 -9.61 13.14 -4.14
N PHE A 127 -8.47 12.55 -3.78
CA PHE A 127 -7.42 13.28 -3.06
C PHE A 127 -6.07 13.10 -3.74
N TRP A 128 -5.20 14.07 -3.49
CA TRP A 128 -3.82 14.00 -3.94
C TRP A 128 -2.91 14.57 -2.86
N HIS A 129 -1.63 14.26 -2.93
CA HIS A 129 -0.63 14.88 -2.05
C HIS A 129 0.68 15.02 -2.81
N GLU A 130 1.55 15.90 -2.30
CA GLU A 130 2.89 16.06 -2.85
C GLU A 130 3.68 14.76 -2.63
N LEU A 131 4.79 14.60 -3.35
CA LEU A 131 5.59 13.38 -3.24
C LEU A 131 5.96 13.03 -1.79
N GLN A 132 6.15 14.04 -0.95
CA GLN A 132 6.51 13.85 0.45
C GLN A 132 5.38 14.14 1.42
N GLY A 133 4.18 14.45 0.90
CA GLY A 133 3.09 14.90 1.74
C GLY A 133 2.40 13.81 2.54
N GLY A 134 2.28 12.63 1.99
CA GLY A 134 1.62 11.51 2.63
C GLY A 134 0.13 11.76 2.91
N PHE A 135 -0.48 10.84 3.64
CA PHE A 135 -1.91 10.88 3.92
C PHE A 135 -2.34 12.18 4.63
N ALA A 136 -1.54 12.63 5.60
CA ALA A 136 -1.86 13.83 6.36
C ALA A 136 -1.89 15.09 5.50
N GLY A 137 -1.18 15.08 4.37
CA GLY A 137 -1.14 16.21 3.46
C GLY A 137 -2.14 16.14 2.31
N ARG A 138 -3.12 15.26 2.40
CA ARG A 138 -4.11 15.08 1.33
C ARG A 138 -4.91 16.34 1.08
N LYS A 139 -5.16 16.61 -0.20
CA LYS A 139 -6.00 17.72 -0.65
C LYS A 139 -6.97 17.19 -1.67
N LYS A 140 -8.13 17.84 -1.77
CA LYS A 140 -9.12 17.42 -2.75
C LYS A 140 -8.64 17.71 -4.17
N VAL A 141 -8.89 16.75 -5.07
CA VAL A 141 -8.54 16.88 -6.48
C VAL A 141 -9.43 17.89 -7.21
N LYS A 142 -10.66 18.03 -6.78
CA LYS A 142 -11.64 18.86 -7.46
C LYS A 142 -11.11 20.28 -7.67
N GLY A 143 -11.06 20.69 -8.94
CA GLY A 143 -10.54 22.00 -9.33
C GLY A 143 -9.04 22.07 -9.48
N ALA A 144 -8.30 21.07 -8.98
CA ALA A 144 -6.83 21.08 -9.04
C ALA A 144 -6.29 20.45 -10.32
N LEU A 145 -7.03 19.48 -10.87
CA LEU A 145 -6.67 18.80 -12.11
C LEU A 145 -7.54 19.24 -13.29
N GLY A 146 -8.16 20.37 -13.11
CA GLY A 146 -9.11 20.95 -14.05
C GLY A 146 -8.77 20.95 -15.51
#